data_9738729543f394344221cbb8d40f8f29
#
_entry.id   9738729543f394344221cbb8d40f8f29
#
_cell.length_a   1.000
_cell.length_b   1.000
_cell.length_c   1.000
_cell.angle_alpha   90.00
_cell.angle_beta   90.00
_cell.angle_gamma   90.00
#
_symmetry.space_group_name_H-M   'P 1'
#
loop_
_entity.id
_entity.type
_entity.pdbx_description
1 polymer ?
#
loop_
_entity_poly.entity_id
_entity_poly.type
_entity_poly.pdbx_seq_one_letter_code
_entity_poly.pdbx_strand_id
1 'polypeptide(L)'
;KNALLDSWAQFFTVKGLKLTAMDVDIFGLLNAYTATASEEDLKQTTAVINIGEKKMSIGFIQQGKFHSMRAMTGGSIDMIIAKLGVTLGVDAAKCHEIFETGDLGIVDGFAEAEVEEALKLAFEDIMAQVEFGIRYYSSSEDSEPLNKILLGGGGASIKGLKEYIAERSGIETDTVNPFRYVECDASVVGESGVSLALSNILAPALGLAMRKFD
;
A
#
# COMPACT_ATOMS: atom_id res chain seq x y z
N LYS A 1 4.72 25.29 3.24
CA LYS A 1 5.48 24.00 3.16
C LYS A 1 6.72 24.03 4.09
N ASN A 2 7.56 25.06 4.05
CA ASN A 2 8.80 25.13 4.83
C ASN A 2 8.55 25.11 6.35
N ALA A 3 7.54 25.85 6.86
CA ALA A 3 7.22 25.88 8.28
C ALA A 3 6.87 24.50 8.87
N LEU A 4 6.24 23.62 8.08
CA LEU A 4 5.96 22.25 8.50
C LEU A 4 7.25 21.41 8.59
N LEU A 5 8.13 21.55 7.62
CA LEU A 5 9.43 20.88 7.64
C LEU A 5 10.29 21.34 8.83
N ASP A 6 10.32 22.64 9.09
CA ASP A 6 11.03 23.23 10.24
C ASP A 6 10.47 22.73 11.57
N SER A 7 9.14 22.62 11.68
CA SER A 7 8.48 22.08 12.88
C SER A 7 8.89 20.62 13.15
N TRP A 8 8.91 19.78 12.12
CA TRP A 8 9.38 18.39 12.25
C TRP A 8 10.86 18.31 12.60
N ALA A 9 11.70 19.13 11.95
CA ALA A 9 13.15 19.16 12.25
C ALA A 9 13.40 19.55 13.71
N GLN A 10 12.70 20.55 14.23
CA GLN A 10 12.78 20.94 15.64
C GLN A 10 12.34 19.83 16.58
N PHE A 11 11.23 19.13 16.27
CA PHE A 11 10.75 18.01 17.08
C PHE A 11 11.82 16.93 17.25
N PHE A 12 12.50 16.52 16.20
CA PHE A 12 13.56 15.52 16.29
C PHE A 12 14.79 16.02 17.03
N THR A 13 15.17 17.28 16.84
CA THR A 13 16.30 17.91 17.55
C THR A 13 16.07 17.95 19.07
N VAL A 14 14.86 18.30 19.52
CA VAL A 14 14.50 18.30 20.96
C VAL A 14 14.62 16.90 21.57
N LYS A 15 14.42 15.84 20.78
CA LYS A 15 14.58 14.44 21.22
C LYS A 15 16.00 13.91 21.10
N GLY A 16 16.98 14.76 20.78
CA GLY A 16 18.38 14.35 20.59
C GLY A 16 18.63 13.53 19.34
N LEU A 17 17.69 13.52 18.39
CA LEU A 17 17.81 12.84 17.12
C LEU A 17 18.24 13.82 16.02
N LYS A 18 19.11 13.38 15.13
CA LYS A 18 19.51 14.15 13.95
C LYS A 18 18.61 13.73 12.78
N LEU A 19 17.78 14.65 12.30
CA LEU A 19 17.04 14.44 11.06
C LEU A 19 18.01 14.54 9.88
N THR A 20 18.24 13.42 9.19
CA THR A 20 19.16 13.36 8.04
C THR A 20 18.44 13.52 6.71
N ALA A 21 17.19 13.04 6.60
CA ALA A 21 16.34 13.23 5.44
C ALA A 21 14.88 13.20 5.83
N MET A 22 14.05 13.85 5.03
CA MET A 22 12.61 13.75 5.06
C MET A 22 12.13 13.32 3.70
N ASP A 23 11.32 12.28 3.66
CA ASP A 23 10.85 11.68 2.42
C ASP A 23 9.35 11.41 2.47
N VAL A 24 8.75 10.98 1.38
CA VAL A 24 7.35 10.56 1.32
C VAL A 24 7.24 9.04 1.37
N ASP A 25 6.15 8.56 1.92
CA ASP A 25 5.86 7.14 2.18
C ASP A 25 6.03 6.25 0.94
N ILE A 26 5.59 6.73 -0.22
CA ILE A 26 5.72 5.97 -1.47
C ILE A 26 7.18 5.70 -1.85
N PHE A 27 8.09 6.65 -1.63
CA PHE A 27 9.51 6.40 -1.89
C PHE A 27 10.11 5.36 -0.94
N GLY A 28 9.65 5.33 0.32
CA GLY A 28 9.99 4.24 1.23
C GLY A 28 9.56 2.89 0.66
N LEU A 29 8.32 2.78 0.20
CA LEU A 29 7.80 1.55 -0.36
C LEU A 29 8.52 1.13 -1.66
N LEU A 30 8.81 2.09 -2.55
CA LEU A 30 9.61 1.85 -3.76
C LEU A 30 11.01 1.37 -3.43
N ASN A 31 11.67 1.97 -2.43
CA ASN A 31 13.00 1.54 -1.97
C ASN A 31 12.95 0.11 -1.41
N ALA A 32 11.95 -0.22 -0.60
CA ALA A 32 11.77 -1.57 -0.07
C ALA A 32 11.62 -2.60 -1.20
N TYR A 33 10.82 -2.29 -2.21
CA TYR A 33 10.69 -3.14 -3.38
C TYR A 33 12.00 -3.29 -4.15
N THR A 34 12.63 -2.19 -4.57
CA THR A 34 13.84 -2.24 -5.40
C THR A 34 15.02 -2.89 -4.71
N ALA A 35 15.11 -2.78 -3.37
CA ALA A 35 16.17 -3.40 -2.60
C ALA A 35 15.99 -4.92 -2.43
N THR A 36 14.78 -5.44 -2.62
CA THR A 36 14.43 -6.84 -2.39
C THR A 36 13.92 -7.58 -3.63
N ALA A 37 13.72 -6.87 -4.74
CA ALA A 37 13.30 -7.46 -6.01
C ALA A 37 14.45 -8.26 -6.66
N SER A 38 14.09 -9.33 -7.36
CA SER A 38 15.03 -10.07 -8.19
C SER A 38 15.48 -9.24 -9.40
N GLU A 39 16.60 -9.62 -10.02
CA GLU A 39 17.04 -8.99 -11.28
C GLU A 39 16.00 -9.12 -12.41
N GLU A 40 15.21 -10.18 -12.39
CA GLU A 40 14.14 -10.40 -13.37
C GLU A 40 12.95 -9.49 -13.10
N ASP A 41 12.53 -9.35 -11.84
CA ASP A 41 11.48 -8.40 -11.45
C ASP A 41 11.87 -6.95 -11.79
N LEU A 42 13.13 -6.58 -11.59
CA LEU A 42 13.62 -5.23 -11.89
C LEU A 42 13.65 -4.91 -13.40
N LYS A 43 13.62 -5.90 -14.27
CA LYS A 43 13.47 -5.69 -15.74
C LYS A 43 12.05 -5.34 -16.14
N GLN A 44 11.08 -5.62 -15.27
CA GLN A 44 9.68 -5.37 -15.52
C GLN A 44 9.30 -3.92 -15.19
N THR A 45 8.23 -3.46 -15.82
CA THR A 45 7.57 -2.22 -15.42
C THR A 45 6.54 -2.54 -14.36
N THR A 46 6.73 -1.97 -13.18
CA THR A 46 5.94 -2.26 -11.98
C THR A 46 5.28 -1.00 -11.42
N ALA A 47 3.97 -1.08 -11.18
CA ALA A 47 3.26 -0.10 -10.36
C ALA A 47 3.29 -0.55 -8.90
N VAL A 48 3.76 0.30 -8.01
CA VAL A 48 3.73 0.06 -6.56
C VAL A 48 2.72 1.00 -5.93
N ILE A 49 1.73 0.44 -5.26
CA ILE A 49 0.59 1.17 -4.70
C ILE A 49 0.67 1.11 -3.18
N ASN A 50 0.76 2.26 -2.54
CA ASN A 50 0.65 2.38 -1.09
C ASN A 50 -0.81 2.72 -0.73
N ILE A 51 -1.50 1.80 -0.08
CA ILE A 51 -2.87 1.98 0.42
C ILE A 51 -2.78 2.18 1.94
N GLY A 52 -2.74 3.43 2.34
CA GLY A 52 -2.69 3.82 3.75
C GLY A 52 -4.07 4.12 4.33
N GLU A 53 -4.09 4.39 5.64
CA GLU A 53 -5.30 4.72 6.38
C GLU A 53 -6.05 5.90 5.75
N LYS A 54 -5.36 7.01 5.52
CA LYS A 54 -5.93 8.29 5.06
C LYS A 54 -5.54 8.68 3.65
N LYS A 55 -4.59 8.01 3.04
CA LYS A 55 -4.00 8.38 1.76
C LYS A 55 -3.63 7.16 0.97
N MET A 56 -3.76 7.29 -0.34
CA MET A 56 -3.27 6.34 -1.31
C MET A 56 -2.27 7.05 -2.22
N SER A 57 -1.23 6.34 -2.64
CA SER A 57 -0.26 6.83 -3.62
C SER A 57 0.19 5.68 -4.51
N ILE A 58 0.56 6.02 -5.74
CA ILE A 58 1.08 5.07 -6.72
C ILE A 58 2.42 5.57 -7.24
N GLY A 59 3.40 4.69 -7.34
CA GLY A 59 4.70 4.96 -7.95
C GLY A 59 5.00 3.92 -9.02
N PHE A 60 5.71 4.34 -10.05
CA PHE A 60 6.07 3.48 -11.18
C PHE A 60 7.58 3.30 -11.25
N ILE A 61 7.99 2.05 -11.39
CA ILE A 61 9.37 1.62 -11.62
C ILE A 61 9.44 0.98 -12.99
N GLN A 62 10.38 1.43 -13.77
CA GLN A 62 10.63 0.94 -15.11
C GLN A 62 12.11 0.54 -15.22
N GLN A 63 12.38 -0.71 -15.56
CA GLN A 63 13.74 -1.26 -15.62
C GLN A 63 14.57 -0.97 -14.35
N GLY A 64 13.96 -1.17 -13.18
CA GLY A 64 14.59 -0.96 -11.87
C GLY A 64 14.80 0.51 -11.48
N LYS A 65 14.34 1.47 -12.28
CA LYS A 65 14.48 2.90 -12.00
C LYS A 65 13.13 3.55 -11.71
N PHE A 66 13.14 4.51 -10.81
CA PHE A 66 11.98 5.36 -10.57
C PHE A 66 11.62 6.14 -11.84
N HIS A 67 10.38 6.02 -12.27
CA HIS A 67 9.83 6.76 -13.40
C HIS A 67 8.99 7.95 -12.94
N SER A 68 7.91 7.69 -12.22
CA SER A 68 6.98 8.72 -11.77
C SER A 68 6.18 8.28 -10.55
N MET A 69 5.51 9.22 -9.88
CA MET A 69 4.61 8.93 -8.78
C MET A 69 3.44 9.90 -8.75
N ARG A 70 2.34 9.46 -8.12
CA ARG A 70 1.17 10.31 -7.90
C ARG A 70 0.52 10.01 -6.55
N ALA A 71 0.20 11.08 -5.82
CA ALA A 71 -0.72 10.99 -4.68
C ALA A 71 -2.16 10.96 -5.22
N MET A 72 -2.98 10.07 -4.68
CA MET A 72 -4.37 9.92 -5.05
C MET A 72 -5.27 10.70 -4.11
N THR A 73 -6.43 11.14 -4.61
CA THR A 73 -7.42 11.88 -3.83
C THR A 73 -8.45 10.98 -3.15
N GLY A 74 -8.41 9.68 -3.45
CA GLY A 74 -9.30 8.66 -2.92
C GLY A 74 -8.60 7.32 -2.72
N GLY A 75 -9.36 6.27 -2.38
CA GLY A 75 -8.87 4.90 -2.27
C GLY A 75 -8.14 4.59 -0.95
N SER A 76 -8.29 5.41 0.09
CA SER A 76 -7.76 5.13 1.42
C SER A 76 -8.63 4.12 2.19
N ILE A 77 -8.08 3.50 3.23
CA ILE A 77 -8.80 2.55 4.09
C ILE A 77 -10.01 3.25 4.74
N ASP A 78 -9.84 4.46 5.28
CA ASP A 78 -10.95 5.26 5.87
C ASP A 78 -12.13 5.42 4.90
N MET A 79 -11.86 5.61 3.62
CA MET A 79 -12.92 5.78 2.61
C MET A 79 -13.65 4.47 2.33
N ILE A 80 -12.93 3.34 2.29
CA ILE A 80 -13.54 2.02 2.13
C ILE A 80 -14.41 1.70 3.33
N ILE A 81 -13.89 1.94 4.55
CA ILE A 81 -14.64 1.77 5.81
C ILE A 81 -15.90 2.60 5.81
N ALA A 82 -15.81 3.89 5.46
CA ALA A 82 -16.97 4.76 5.43
C ALA A 82 -18.05 4.26 4.44
N LYS A 83 -17.64 3.82 3.25
CA LYS A 83 -18.57 3.31 2.23
C LYS A 83 -19.20 1.99 2.66
N LEU A 84 -18.38 1.04 3.12
CA LEU A 84 -18.85 -0.26 3.58
C LEU A 84 -19.78 -0.13 4.80
N GLY A 85 -19.39 0.70 5.77
CA GLY A 85 -20.17 0.96 6.97
C GLY A 85 -21.55 1.57 6.67
N VAL A 86 -21.62 2.52 5.72
CA VAL A 86 -22.90 3.09 5.26
C VAL A 86 -23.74 2.04 4.54
N THR A 87 -23.14 1.22 3.68
CA THR A 87 -23.86 0.20 2.89
C THR A 87 -24.45 -0.90 3.78
N LEU A 88 -23.71 -1.36 4.78
CA LEU A 88 -24.11 -2.46 5.67
C LEU A 88 -24.72 -1.99 7.00
N GLY A 89 -24.68 -0.69 7.30
CA GLY A 89 -25.14 -0.16 8.58
C GLY A 89 -24.31 -0.60 9.78
N VAL A 90 -23.01 -0.87 9.57
CA VAL A 90 -22.06 -1.34 10.61
C VAL A 90 -21.03 -0.27 10.95
N ASP A 91 -20.42 -0.39 12.13
CA ASP A 91 -19.36 0.51 12.56
C ASP A 91 -17.99 0.16 11.95
N ALA A 92 -17.01 1.03 12.16
CA ALA A 92 -15.65 0.86 11.64
C ALA A 92 -14.97 -0.40 12.20
N ALA A 93 -15.25 -0.78 13.44
CA ALA A 93 -14.64 -1.97 14.06
C ALA A 93 -15.09 -3.24 13.32
N LYS A 94 -16.37 -3.33 12.97
CA LYS A 94 -16.91 -4.44 12.19
C LYS A 94 -16.33 -4.47 10.76
N CYS A 95 -16.14 -3.31 10.13
CA CYS A 95 -15.45 -3.24 8.83
C CYS A 95 -14.02 -3.77 8.91
N HIS A 96 -13.25 -3.38 9.95
CA HIS A 96 -11.91 -3.90 10.16
C HIS A 96 -11.90 -5.42 10.39
N GLU A 97 -12.85 -5.95 11.14
CA GLU A 97 -12.98 -7.40 11.36
C GLU A 97 -13.20 -8.15 10.02
N ILE A 98 -14.05 -7.61 9.14
CA ILE A 98 -14.23 -8.17 7.78
C ILE A 98 -12.91 -8.14 6.99
N PHE A 99 -12.16 -7.04 7.05
CA PHE A 99 -10.91 -6.90 6.31
C PHE A 99 -9.81 -7.85 6.78
N GLU A 100 -9.73 -8.10 8.08
CA GLU A 100 -8.73 -8.97 8.69
C GLU A 100 -9.05 -10.46 8.51
N THR A 101 -10.31 -10.83 8.77
CA THR A 101 -10.73 -12.23 8.76
C THR A 101 -11.14 -12.73 7.38
N GLY A 102 -11.75 -11.84 6.57
CA GLY A 102 -12.44 -12.22 5.35
C GLY A 102 -13.72 -12.99 5.60
N ASP A 103 -14.21 -13.01 6.85
CA ASP A 103 -15.46 -13.65 7.21
C ASP A 103 -16.64 -12.71 6.88
N LEU A 104 -17.42 -13.09 5.89
CA LEU A 104 -18.56 -12.31 5.41
C LEU A 104 -19.85 -12.63 6.20
N GLY A 105 -19.85 -13.71 6.97
CA GLY A 105 -20.99 -14.14 7.79
C GLY A 105 -21.17 -13.39 9.11
N ILE A 106 -20.25 -12.47 9.43
CA ILE A 106 -20.23 -11.77 10.73
C ILE A 106 -21.18 -10.56 10.81
N VAL A 107 -21.89 -10.23 9.71
CA VAL A 107 -22.80 -9.09 9.64
C VAL A 107 -24.23 -9.55 9.82
N ASP A 108 -24.80 -9.28 10.99
CA ASP A 108 -26.17 -9.65 11.29
C ASP A 108 -27.18 -9.03 10.31
N GLY A 109 -28.11 -9.86 9.82
CA GLY A 109 -29.17 -9.42 8.92
C GLY A 109 -28.83 -9.37 7.45
N PHE A 110 -27.59 -9.72 7.07
CA PHE A 110 -27.14 -9.81 5.69
C PHE A 110 -26.70 -11.23 5.33
N ALA A 111 -26.97 -11.66 4.12
CA ALA A 111 -26.36 -12.86 3.57
C ALA A 111 -24.91 -12.57 3.16
N GLU A 112 -24.03 -13.58 3.22
CA GLU A 112 -22.60 -13.43 2.83
C GLU A 112 -22.44 -12.81 1.43
N ALA A 113 -23.30 -13.17 0.47
CA ALA A 113 -23.27 -12.61 -0.88
C ALA A 113 -23.58 -11.10 -0.92
N GLU A 114 -24.43 -10.61 -0.01
CA GLU A 114 -24.74 -9.18 0.09
C GLU A 114 -23.56 -8.39 0.67
N VAL A 115 -22.87 -8.99 1.66
CA VAL A 115 -21.65 -8.41 2.24
C VAL A 115 -20.51 -8.39 1.20
N GLU A 116 -20.36 -9.47 0.42
CA GLU A 116 -19.39 -9.55 -0.66
C GLU A 116 -19.63 -8.48 -1.73
N GLU A 117 -20.88 -8.27 -2.13
CA GLU A 117 -21.25 -7.24 -3.10
C GLU A 117 -20.97 -5.82 -2.55
N ALA A 118 -21.30 -5.56 -1.30
CA ALA A 118 -20.99 -4.29 -0.64
C ALA A 118 -19.46 -4.04 -0.57
N LEU A 119 -18.68 -5.09 -0.33
CA LEU A 119 -17.22 -5.01 -0.31
C LEU A 119 -16.66 -4.73 -1.70
N LYS A 120 -17.15 -5.40 -2.74
CA LYS A 120 -16.78 -5.13 -4.14
C LYS A 120 -17.10 -3.69 -4.55
N LEU A 121 -18.27 -3.18 -4.17
CA LEU A 121 -18.63 -1.78 -4.41
C LEU A 121 -17.68 -0.79 -3.70
N ALA A 122 -17.21 -1.14 -2.50
CA ALA A 122 -16.20 -0.33 -1.82
C ALA A 122 -14.82 -0.38 -2.51
N PHE A 123 -14.44 -1.52 -3.08
CA PHE A 123 -13.20 -1.68 -3.85
C PHE A 123 -13.21 -0.95 -5.20
N GLU A 124 -14.38 -0.66 -5.77
CA GLU A 124 -14.46 0.13 -7.02
C GLU A 124 -13.82 1.50 -6.88
N ASP A 125 -13.90 2.12 -5.73
CA ASP A 125 -13.28 3.43 -5.49
C ASP A 125 -11.75 3.34 -5.52
N ILE A 126 -11.18 2.25 -4.99
CA ILE A 126 -9.74 1.97 -5.13
C ILE A 126 -9.40 1.72 -6.59
N MET A 127 -10.16 0.86 -7.26
CA MET A 127 -9.88 0.51 -8.66
C MET A 127 -9.93 1.73 -9.57
N ALA A 128 -10.87 2.65 -9.37
CA ALA A 128 -10.93 3.91 -10.11
C ALA A 128 -9.66 4.75 -9.93
N GLN A 129 -9.08 4.78 -8.72
CA GLN A 129 -7.81 5.47 -8.47
C GLN A 129 -6.62 4.73 -9.11
N VAL A 130 -6.60 3.40 -9.08
CA VAL A 130 -5.58 2.58 -9.74
C VAL A 130 -5.59 2.83 -11.25
N GLU A 131 -6.75 2.74 -11.89
CA GLU A 131 -6.92 3.01 -13.31
C GLU A 131 -6.50 4.44 -13.69
N PHE A 132 -6.85 5.41 -12.85
CA PHE A 132 -6.45 6.80 -13.06
C PHE A 132 -4.93 6.95 -13.00
N GLY A 133 -4.27 6.31 -12.03
CA GLY A 133 -2.81 6.30 -11.91
C GLY A 133 -2.13 5.63 -13.11
N ILE A 134 -2.65 4.48 -13.57
CA ILE A 134 -2.14 3.77 -14.74
C ILE A 134 -2.30 4.63 -16.00
N ARG A 135 -3.46 5.26 -16.22
CA ARG A 135 -3.68 6.16 -17.35
C ARG A 135 -2.72 7.36 -17.33
N TYR A 136 -2.48 7.92 -16.14
CA TYR A 136 -1.51 9.02 -15.99
C TYR A 136 -0.10 8.58 -16.40
N TYR A 137 0.36 7.42 -15.92
CA TYR A 137 1.64 6.84 -16.32
C TYR A 137 1.72 6.60 -17.82
N SER A 138 0.72 5.93 -18.41
CA SER A 138 0.67 5.59 -19.83
C SER A 138 0.55 6.79 -20.76
N SER A 139 0.26 8.00 -20.22
CA SER A 139 0.26 9.24 -21.01
C SER A 139 1.65 9.83 -21.22
N SER A 140 2.68 9.30 -20.56
CA SER A 140 4.08 9.71 -20.76
C SER A 140 4.64 9.08 -22.04
N GLU A 141 5.42 9.85 -22.79
CA GLU A 141 6.02 9.38 -24.07
C GLU A 141 7.04 8.23 -23.87
N ASP A 142 7.64 8.14 -22.68
CA ASP A 142 8.64 7.15 -22.30
C ASP A 142 8.08 5.98 -21.48
N SER A 143 6.74 5.89 -21.35
CA SER A 143 6.10 4.80 -20.62
C SER A 143 6.19 3.48 -21.36
N GLU A 144 6.57 2.41 -20.66
CA GLU A 144 6.53 1.03 -21.15
C GLU A 144 5.25 0.32 -20.66
N PRO A 145 4.81 -0.76 -21.31
CA PRO A 145 3.67 -1.54 -20.84
C PRO A 145 3.84 -2.02 -19.40
N LEU A 146 2.81 -1.84 -18.58
CA LEU A 146 2.81 -2.27 -17.19
C LEU A 146 2.68 -3.80 -17.10
N ASN A 147 3.61 -4.44 -16.40
CA ASN A 147 3.66 -5.88 -16.24
C ASN A 147 3.10 -6.35 -14.91
N LYS A 148 3.28 -5.54 -13.84
CA LYS A 148 2.97 -5.96 -12.47
C LYS A 148 2.43 -4.82 -11.63
N ILE A 149 1.52 -5.14 -10.72
CA ILE A 149 1.05 -4.25 -9.66
C ILE A 149 1.48 -4.85 -8.32
N LEU A 150 2.07 -4.04 -7.45
CA LEU A 150 2.41 -4.43 -6.09
C LEU A 150 1.69 -3.54 -5.09
N LEU A 151 1.01 -4.15 -4.14
CA LEU A 151 0.29 -3.47 -3.09
C LEU A 151 1.14 -3.40 -1.82
N GLY A 152 1.14 -2.27 -1.14
CA GLY A 152 1.76 -2.07 0.16
C GLY A 152 0.93 -1.15 1.05
N GLY A 153 1.37 -0.95 2.28
CA GLY A 153 0.59 -0.29 3.31
C GLY A 153 -0.46 -1.20 3.93
N GLY A 154 -1.20 -0.72 4.91
CA GLY A 154 -2.21 -1.50 5.64
C GLY A 154 -3.30 -2.08 4.75
N GLY A 155 -3.72 -1.34 3.72
CA GLY A 155 -4.75 -1.78 2.78
C GLY A 155 -4.36 -2.97 1.91
N ALA A 156 -3.07 -3.24 1.73
CA ALA A 156 -2.61 -4.43 1.00
C ALA A 156 -2.99 -5.75 1.68
N SER A 157 -3.37 -5.70 2.95
CA SER A 157 -3.78 -6.87 3.74
C SER A 157 -5.30 -7.10 3.73
N ILE A 158 -6.09 -6.23 3.11
CA ILE A 158 -7.54 -6.38 3.01
C ILE A 158 -7.84 -7.60 2.15
N LYS A 159 -8.59 -8.54 2.71
CA LYS A 159 -8.95 -9.80 2.03
C LYS A 159 -9.76 -9.54 0.77
N GLY A 160 -9.35 -10.19 -0.32
CA GLY A 160 -10.01 -10.08 -1.63
C GLY A 160 -9.61 -8.87 -2.47
N LEU A 161 -8.96 -7.84 -1.88
CA LEU A 161 -8.61 -6.63 -2.63
C LEU A 161 -7.56 -6.90 -3.73
N LYS A 162 -6.55 -7.70 -3.43
CA LYS A 162 -5.50 -8.06 -4.38
C LYS A 162 -6.08 -8.79 -5.60
N GLU A 163 -6.90 -9.78 -5.34
CA GLU A 163 -7.59 -10.58 -6.34
C GLU A 163 -8.53 -9.71 -7.19
N TYR A 164 -9.28 -8.81 -6.55
CA TYR A 164 -10.16 -7.86 -7.22
C TYR A 164 -9.38 -6.93 -8.19
N ILE A 165 -8.26 -6.37 -7.75
CA ILE A 165 -7.42 -5.51 -8.60
C ILE A 165 -6.84 -6.31 -9.77
N ALA A 166 -6.35 -7.54 -9.53
CA ALA A 166 -5.82 -8.41 -10.56
C ALA A 166 -6.86 -8.74 -11.64
N GLU A 167 -8.06 -9.12 -11.22
CA GLU A 167 -9.17 -9.45 -12.12
C GLU A 167 -9.60 -8.24 -12.97
N ARG A 168 -9.75 -7.08 -12.33
CA ARG A 168 -10.26 -5.87 -12.97
C ARG A 168 -9.23 -5.20 -13.90
N SER A 169 -7.94 -5.25 -13.54
CA SER A 169 -6.88 -4.65 -14.35
C SER A 169 -6.36 -5.59 -15.45
N GLY A 170 -6.52 -6.90 -15.28
CA GLY A 170 -5.87 -7.91 -16.11
C GLY A 170 -4.34 -7.96 -15.93
N ILE A 171 -3.80 -7.35 -14.88
CA ILE A 171 -2.37 -7.26 -14.61
C ILE A 171 -2.05 -8.12 -13.38
N GLU A 172 -0.95 -8.86 -13.42
CA GLU A 172 -0.46 -9.61 -12.27
C GLU A 172 -0.34 -8.70 -11.05
N THR A 173 -0.99 -9.06 -9.95
CA THR A 173 -1.02 -8.25 -8.73
C THR A 173 -0.54 -9.08 -7.55
N ASP A 174 0.41 -8.54 -6.77
CA ASP A 174 0.93 -9.15 -5.54
C ASP A 174 1.17 -8.06 -4.48
N THR A 175 1.76 -8.43 -3.33
CA THR A 175 2.07 -7.51 -2.24
C THR A 175 3.57 -7.29 -2.10
N VAL A 176 3.97 -6.10 -1.67
CA VAL A 176 5.37 -5.82 -1.31
C VAL A 176 5.68 -6.52 0.01
N ASN A 177 6.57 -7.52 -0.02
CA ASN A 177 6.98 -8.26 1.17
C ASN A 177 8.52 -8.23 1.35
N PRO A 178 9.08 -7.11 1.81
CA PRO A 178 10.53 -6.98 1.94
C PRO A 178 11.09 -7.83 3.10
N PHE A 179 10.29 -8.19 4.10
CA PHE A 179 10.70 -9.01 5.23
C PHE A 179 10.96 -10.48 4.86
N ARG A 180 10.61 -10.90 3.63
CA ARG A 180 11.05 -12.19 3.09
C ARG A 180 12.58 -12.29 2.99
N TYR A 181 13.27 -11.15 2.86
CA TYR A 181 14.71 -11.05 2.64
C TYR A 181 15.45 -10.33 3.77
N VAL A 182 14.74 -9.95 4.84
CA VAL A 182 15.30 -9.28 6.00
C VAL A 182 15.11 -10.16 7.22
N GLU A 183 16.22 -10.55 7.84
CA GLU A 183 16.18 -11.27 9.11
C GLU A 183 15.83 -10.31 10.24
N CYS A 184 14.87 -10.71 11.06
CA CYS A 184 14.44 -9.98 12.23
C CYS A 184 14.71 -10.80 13.49
N ASP A 185 15.26 -10.14 14.52
CA ASP A 185 15.46 -10.77 15.81
C ASP A 185 14.11 -11.13 16.46
N ALA A 186 13.96 -12.37 16.92
CA ALA A 186 12.74 -12.83 17.57
C ALA A 186 12.38 -12.03 18.83
N SER A 187 13.36 -11.39 19.49
CA SER A 187 13.10 -10.49 20.64
C SER A 187 12.33 -9.22 20.23
N VAL A 188 12.37 -8.85 18.94
CA VAL A 188 11.69 -7.66 18.41
C VAL A 188 10.34 -7.99 17.81
N VAL A 189 10.27 -9.10 17.06
CA VAL A 189 9.07 -9.46 16.26
C VAL A 189 8.31 -10.67 16.82
N GLY A 190 8.81 -11.29 17.89
CA GLY A 190 8.26 -12.52 18.45
C GLY A 190 8.70 -13.78 17.71
N GLU A 191 8.44 -14.95 18.32
CA GLU A 191 8.87 -16.25 17.76
C GLU A 191 8.19 -16.60 16.43
N SER A 192 6.99 -16.07 16.17
CA SER A 192 6.25 -16.26 14.91
C SER A 192 6.79 -15.44 13.74
N GLY A 193 7.75 -14.53 14.01
CA GLY A 193 8.32 -13.66 12.98
C GLY A 193 7.37 -12.57 12.49
N VAL A 194 7.70 -11.97 11.34
CA VAL A 194 6.89 -10.92 10.71
C VAL A 194 5.79 -11.54 9.86
N SER A 195 4.53 -11.32 10.26
CA SER A 195 3.38 -11.72 9.43
C SER A 195 3.33 -10.91 8.13
N LEU A 196 2.63 -11.41 7.10
CA LEU A 196 2.47 -10.66 5.84
C LEU A 196 1.77 -9.31 6.06
N ALA A 197 0.76 -9.26 6.92
CA ALA A 197 0.07 -8.02 7.26
C ALA A 197 1.02 -7.00 7.91
N LEU A 198 1.83 -7.43 8.87
CA LEU A 198 2.83 -6.57 9.51
C LEU A 198 3.92 -6.15 8.51
N SER A 199 4.35 -7.05 7.62
CA SER A 199 5.30 -6.74 6.54
C SER A 199 4.77 -5.62 5.63
N ASN A 200 3.51 -5.70 5.21
CA ASN A 200 2.88 -4.68 4.37
C ASN A 200 2.84 -3.30 5.06
N ILE A 201 2.51 -3.27 6.36
CA ILE A 201 2.45 -2.03 7.15
C ILE A 201 3.85 -1.43 7.33
N LEU A 202 4.86 -2.25 7.61
CA LEU A 202 6.21 -1.81 7.89
C LEU A 202 7.07 -1.56 6.65
N ALA A 203 6.65 -2.02 5.48
CA ALA A 203 7.43 -1.91 4.24
C ALA A 203 7.89 -0.47 3.92
N PRO A 204 7.04 0.58 4.03
CA PRO A 204 7.50 1.95 3.82
C PRO A 204 8.59 2.38 4.81
N ALA A 205 8.45 2.03 6.10
CA ALA A 205 9.42 2.38 7.13
C ALA A 205 10.76 1.66 6.91
N LEU A 206 10.72 0.38 6.55
CA LEU A 206 11.90 -0.39 6.21
C LEU A 206 12.64 0.22 5.00
N GLY A 207 11.91 0.56 3.94
CA GLY A 207 12.53 1.17 2.76
C GLY A 207 13.12 2.55 3.01
N LEU A 208 12.56 3.34 3.95
CA LEU A 208 13.18 4.57 4.41
C LEU A 208 14.48 4.31 5.18
N ALA A 209 14.51 3.26 6.02
CA ALA A 209 15.70 2.85 6.76
C ALA A 209 16.82 2.29 5.83
N MET A 210 16.44 1.69 4.71
CA MET A 210 17.38 1.16 3.71
C MET A 210 17.97 2.25 2.78
N ARG A 211 17.53 3.49 2.90
CA ARG A 211 18.02 4.60 2.07
C ARG A 211 19.50 4.82 2.31
N LYS A 212 20.28 4.80 1.25
CA LYS A 212 21.70 5.18 1.28
C LYS A 212 21.80 6.70 1.11
N PHE A 213 22.68 7.29 1.90
CA PHE A 213 23.08 8.71 1.78
C PHE A 213 24.53 8.70 1.28
N ASP A 214 24.72 9.18 0.07
CA ASP A 214 26.04 9.44 -0.50
C ASP A 214 26.62 10.75 0.06
#